data_3e5cd6c7fa582eef3270f14efac23dcd
#
_entry.id   3e5cd6c7fa582eef3270f14efac23dcd
#
_cell.length_a   1.000
_cell.length_b   1.000
_cell.length_c   1.000
_cell.angle_alpha   90.00
_cell.angle_beta   90.00
_cell.angle_gamma   90.00
#
_symmetry.space_group_name_H-M   'P 1'
#
loop_
_entity.id
_entity.type
_entity.pdbx_description
1 polymer ?
#
loop_
_entity_poly.entity_id
_entity_poly.type
_entity_poly.pdbx_seq_one_letter_code
_entity_poly.pdbx_strand_id
1 'polypeptide(L)'
;MPLRIVQITDLHLLPDGEELMRLDVNGRLLRVLRHAREYNPDAYFLTGDFCATLPRQEIYHAMRQMLDGLGKPYYITPGNHDDRAMLRNAFYLEGHGQEPIRGLVRVQDKNFLFLDTSRGFIDGEQVEWLEMALRQFPAAEIVMHHPPIPMGVRFMDHAYPLRETDQLLRVLTYDGHPRRVFCGHYHSGRTVAYRNLHVHLCPPTSFFIDPVAPEFQQIDLPPAYLQLEWNDHGAFQAAPIYLP
;
A
#
# COMPACT_ATOMS: atom_id res chain seq x y z
N MET A 1 21.59 -12.37 -2.89
CA MET A 1 21.06 -12.10 -1.52
C MET A 1 19.56 -11.94 -1.62
N PRO A 2 18.79 -12.38 -0.63
CA PRO A 2 17.32 -12.22 -0.69
C PRO A 2 16.95 -10.73 -0.78
N LEU A 3 15.92 -10.42 -1.57
CA LEU A 3 15.30 -9.10 -1.59
C LEU A 3 14.28 -9.02 -0.46
N ARG A 4 14.38 -8.01 0.40
CA ARG A 4 13.49 -7.78 1.54
C ARG A 4 12.82 -6.43 1.43
N ILE A 5 11.50 -6.43 1.48
CA ILE A 5 10.70 -5.20 1.48
C ILE A 5 9.76 -5.21 2.69
N VAL A 6 9.60 -4.08 3.31
CA VAL A 6 8.57 -3.84 4.32
C VAL A 6 7.47 -2.99 3.68
N GLN A 7 6.24 -3.51 3.67
CA GLN A 7 5.06 -2.74 3.28
C GLN A 7 4.34 -2.26 4.54
N ILE A 8 4.00 -0.97 4.54
CA ILE A 8 3.26 -0.28 5.61
C ILE A 8 2.11 0.48 4.95
N THR A 9 0.92 0.45 5.56
CA THR A 9 -0.30 1.01 4.97
C THR A 9 -1.25 1.55 6.03
N ASP A 10 -2.21 2.37 5.59
CA ASP A 10 -3.33 2.82 6.41
C ASP A 10 -2.86 3.38 7.76
N LEU A 11 -1.99 4.40 7.67
CA LEU A 11 -1.35 5.01 8.83
C LEU A 11 -2.36 5.86 9.61
N HIS A 12 -3.21 6.59 8.89
CA HIS A 12 -4.24 7.47 9.43
C HIS A 12 -3.71 8.40 10.52
N LEU A 13 -2.58 9.06 10.24
CA LEU A 13 -1.92 9.95 11.19
C LEU A 13 -2.77 11.18 11.50
N LEU A 14 -2.61 11.65 12.73
CA LEU A 14 -3.25 12.84 13.28
C LEU A 14 -2.18 13.82 13.80
N PRO A 15 -2.54 15.08 14.05
CA PRO A 15 -1.69 15.97 14.84
C PRO A 15 -1.28 15.35 16.15
N ASP A 16 -0.10 15.75 16.66
CA ASP A 16 0.42 15.23 17.92
C ASP A 16 -0.57 15.40 19.08
N GLY A 17 -0.77 14.32 19.84
CA GLY A 17 -1.66 14.29 20.99
C GLY A 17 -3.13 14.01 20.66
N GLU A 18 -3.49 13.88 19.38
CA GLU A 18 -4.83 13.44 18.96
C GLU A 18 -4.89 11.91 18.80
N GLU A 19 -6.07 11.35 19.08
CA GLU A 19 -6.34 9.92 18.95
C GLU A 19 -7.42 9.65 17.88
N LEU A 20 -7.24 8.58 17.13
CA LEU A 20 -8.26 8.06 16.20
C LEU A 20 -8.97 6.87 16.86
N MET A 21 -10.29 6.98 17.12
CA MET A 21 -11.06 5.90 17.72
C MET A 21 -10.42 5.34 19.02
N ARG A 22 -9.86 6.22 19.85
CA ARG A 22 -9.12 5.94 21.09
C ARG A 22 -7.78 5.21 20.86
N LEU A 23 -7.20 5.31 19.67
CA LEU A 23 -5.89 4.76 19.35
C LEU A 23 -4.88 5.88 19.12
N ASP A 24 -3.72 5.79 19.75
CA ASP A 24 -2.55 6.58 19.41
C ASP A 24 -1.94 6.05 18.11
N VAL A 25 -2.48 6.48 16.96
CA VAL A 25 -2.03 6.01 15.63
C VAL A 25 -0.60 6.46 15.33
N ASN A 26 -0.17 7.60 15.83
CA ASN A 26 1.20 8.10 15.66
C ASN A 26 2.19 7.20 16.41
N GLY A 27 1.91 6.87 17.68
CA GLY A 27 2.71 5.94 18.46
C GLY A 27 2.71 4.52 17.90
N ARG A 28 1.58 4.07 17.31
CA ARG A 28 1.49 2.78 16.63
C ARG A 28 2.45 2.73 15.42
N LEU A 29 2.47 3.77 14.59
CA LEU A 29 3.42 3.87 13.47
C LEU A 29 4.88 3.84 13.95
N LEU A 30 5.22 4.63 14.99
CA LEU A 30 6.58 4.66 15.53
C LEU A 30 7.04 3.29 16.03
N ARG A 31 6.14 2.51 16.66
CA ARG A 31 6.43 1.12 17.06
C ARG A 31 6.70 0.22 15.85
N VAL A 32 5.87 0.33 14.80
CA VAL A 32 6.05 -0.41 13.54
C VAL A 32 7.39 -0.07 12.90
N LEU A 33 7.72 1.20 12.71
CA LEU A 33 8.98 1.62 12.09
C LEU A 33 10.20 1.12 12.87
N ARG A 34 10.15 1.18 14.22
CA ARG A 34 11.23 0.67 15.07
C ARG A 34 11.45 -0.83 14.89
N HIS A 35 10.36 -1.62 14.93
CA HIS A 35 10.43 -3.07 14.77
C HIS A 35 10.82 -3.48 13.33
N ALA A 36 10.23 -2.83 12.32
CA ALA A 36 10.50 -3.11 10.92
C ALA A 36 11.97 -2.85 10.52
N ARG A 37 12.62 -1.89 11.19
CA ARG A 37 14.06 -1.62 11.00
C ARG A 37 14.94 -2.82 11.36
N GLU A 38 14.55 -3.64 12.34
CA GLU A 38 15.30 -4.84 12.76
C GLU A 38 15.32 -5.93 11.67
N TYR A 39 14.30 -5.95 10.82
CA TYR A 39 14.27 -6.83 9.65
C TYR A 39 15.32 -6.48 8.60
N ASN A 40 15.89 -5.27 8.68
CA ASN A 40 16.87 -4.71 7.75
C ASN A 40 16.44 -4.82 6.28
N PRO A 41 15.28 -4.22 5.90
CA PRO A 41 14.79 -4.31 4.53
C PRO A 41 15.68 -3.53 3.55
N ASP A 42 15.59 -3.88 2.27
CA ASP A 42 16.22 -3.15 1.17
C ASP A 42 15.42 -1.88 0.81
N ALA A 43 14.09 -1.91 1.03
CA ALA A 43 13.20 -0.77 0.80
C ALA A 43 11.92 -0.85 1.65
N TYR A 44 11.27 0.31 1.81
CA TYR A 44 9.93 0.42 2.39
C TYR A 44 8.91 0.84 1.31
N PHE A 45 7.74 0.18 1.30
CA PHE A 45 6.59 0.57 0.49
C PHE A 45 5.49 1.11 1.40
N LEU A 46 5.11 2.37 1.17
CA LEU A 46 4.03 3.04 1.89
C LEU A 46 2.82 3.09 0.96
N THR A 47 1.78 2.33 1.28
CA THR A 47 0.68 2.08 0.35
C THR A 47 -0.61 2.81 0.73
N GLY A 48 -0.48 4.10 1.09
CA GLY A 48 -1.60 5.05 1.16
C GLY A 48 -2.26 5.20 2.52
N ASP A 49 -3.22 6.13 2.55
CA ASP A 49 -3.97 6.57 3.72
C ASP A 49 -3.07 7.05 4.86
N PHE A 50 -2.27 8.08 4.54
CA PHE A 50 -1.32 8.65 5.49
C PHE A 50 -1.98 9.57 6.51
N CYS A 51 -3.01 10.34 6.10
CA CYS A 51 -3.81 11.19 7.00
C CYS A 51 -5.10 10.48 7.42
N ALA A 52 -5.56 10.74 8.65
CA ALA A 52 -6.76 10.10 9.19
C ALA A 52 -8.06 10.66 8.58
N THR A 53 -8.14 11.97 8.42
CA THR A 53 -9.36 12.66 7.96
C THR A 53 -9.08 13.50 6.73
N LEU A 54 -8.74 14.77 6.90
CA LEU A 54 -8.37 15.65 5.80
C LEU A 54 -6.85 15.64 5.61
N PRO A 55 -6.37 15.68 4.36
CA PRO A 55 -4.95 15.82 4.08
C PRO A 55 -4.35 17.05 4.75
N ARG A 56 -3.19 16.91 5.38
CA ARG A 56 -2.47 18.00 6.05
C ARG A 56 -0.99 17.97 5.69
N GLN A 57 -0.49 19.10 5.22
CA GLN A 57 0.89 19.23 4.76
C GLN A 57 1.91 18.92 5.87
N GLU A 58 1.61 19.36 7.11
CA GLU A 58 2.46 19.11 8.29
C GLU A 58 2.59 17.62 8.62
N ILE A 59 1.53 16.83 8.44
CA ILE A 59 1.56 15.36 8.64
C ILE A 59 2.48 14.71 7.61
N TYR A 60 2.36 15.08 6.34
CA TYR A 60 3.24 14.53 5.30
C TYR A 60 4.71 14.89 5.53
N HIS A 61 5.00 16.13 5.97
CA HIS A 61 6.38 16.53 6.30
C HIS A 61 6.93 15.74 7.51
N ALA A 62 6.13 15.58 8.57
CA ALA A 62 6.52 14.78 9.74
C ALA A 62 6.76 13.31 9.35
N MET A 63 5.86 12.72 8.55
CA MET A 63 6.02 11.36 8.03
C MET A 63 7.31 11.23 7.21
N ARG A 64 7.59 12.17 6.31
CA ARG A 64 8.83 12.16 5.54
C ARG A 64 10.06 12.18 6.44
N GLN A 65 10.09 13.05 7.47
CA GLN A 65 11.22 13.09 8.41
C GLN A 65 11.43 11.74 9.13
N MET A 66 10.35 11.07 9.53
CA MET A 66 10.42 9.74 10.13
C MET A 66 11.01 8.71 9.16
N LEU A 67 10.59 8.72 7.90
CA LEU A 67 11.06 7.79 6.86
C LEU A 67 12.51 8.06 6.47
N ASP A 68 12.92 9.33 6.32
CA ASP A 68 14.30 9.73 6.05
C ASP A 68 15.24 9.22 7.17
N GLY A 69 14.76 9.21 8.43
CA GLY A 69 15.47 8.66 9.58
C GLY A 69 15.70 7.14 9.55
N LEU A 70 15.02 6.40 8.67
CA LEU A 70 15.26 4.95 8.49
C LEU A 70 16.57 4.64 7.74
N GLY A 71 17.07 5.60 6.94
CA GLY A 71 18.31 5.43 6.17
C GLY A 71 18.20 4.38 5.05
N LYS A 72 17.01 4.10 4.57
CA LYS A 72 16.70 3.15 3.50
C LYS A 72 15.79 3.80 2.46
N PRO A 73 15.83 3.37 1.19
CA PRO A 73 14.87 3.82 0.19
C PRO A 73 13.43 3.54 0.63
N TYR A 74 12.53 4.46 0.32
CA TYR A 74 11.10 4.25 0.47
C TYR A 74 10.35 4.78 -0.75
N TYR A 75 9.22 4.16 -1.05
CA TYR A 75 8.37 4.48 -2.18
C TYR A 75 6.93 4.56 -1.72
N ILE A 76 6.17 5.52 -2.23
CA ILE A 76 4.82 5.79 -1.77
C ILE A 76 3.81 5.73 -2.93
N THR A 77 2.59 5.31 -2.63
CA THR A 77 1.40 5.53 -3.44
C THR A 77 0.31 6.13 -2.55
N PRO A 78 -0.50 7.09 -3.03
CA PRO A 78 -1.55 7.70 -2.21
C PRO A 78 -2.73 6.73 -2.01
N GLY A 79 -3.40 6.88 -0.86
CA GLY A 79 -4.72 6.33 -0.60
C GLY A 79 -5.83 7.37 -0.78
N ASN A 80 -7.07 6.98 -0.45
CA ASN A 80 -8.23 7.87 -0.63
C ASN A 80 -8.32 8.99 0.42
N HIS A 81 -7.55 8.92 1.49
CA HIS A 81 -7.41 9.99 2.48
C HIS A 81 -6.26 10.96 2.16
N ASP A 82 -5.61 10.84 1.01
CA ASP A 82 -4.43 11.62 0.67
C ASP A 82 -4.69 12.64 -0.45
N ASP A 83 -3.92 13.74 -0.44
CA ASP A 83 -3.88 14.74 -1.50
C ASP A 83 -2.60 14.63 -2.30
N ARG A 84 -2.73 14.45 -3.62
CA ARG A 84 -1.60 14.24 -4.55
C ARG A 84 -0.64 15.42 -4.58
N ALA A 85 -1.16 16.66 -4.61
CA ALA A 85 -0.32 17.85 -4.68
C ALA A 85 0.47 18.07 -3.38
N MET A 86 -0.17 17.84 -2.23
CA MET A 86 0.50 17.93 -0.93
C MET A 86 1.56 16.84 -0.77
N LEU A 87 1.28 15.60 -1.21
CA LEU A 87 2.28 14.52 -1.21
C LEU A 87 3.47 14.86 -2.09
N ARG A 88 3.24 15.36 -3.33
CA ARG A 88 4.34 15.79 -4.19
C ARG A 88 5.21 16.85 -3.53
N ASN A 89 4.59 17.82 -2.90
CA ASN A 89 5.32 18.88 -2.20
C ASN A 89 6.15 18.31 -1.04
N ALA A 90 5.55 17.47 -0.19
CA ALA A 90 6.24 16.92 0.97
C ALA A 90 7.38 15.96 0.59
N PHE A 91 7.18 15.11 -0.42
CA PHE A 91 8.11 14.03 -0.79
C PHE A 91 8.94 14.33 -2.04
N TYR A 92 8.80 15.53 -2.62
CA TYR A 92 9.50 15.95 -3.85
C TYR A 92 9.30 14.97 -5.02
N LEU A 93 8.03 14.49 -5.18
CA LEU A 93 7.69 13.57 -6.25
C LEU A 93 7.55 14.30 -7.58
N GLU A 94 7.94 13.64 -8.66
CA GLU A 94 7.77 14.15 -10.02
C GLU A 94 6.29 14.34 -10.39
N GLY A 95 6.03 15.14 -11.43
CA GLY A 95 4.70 15.48 -11.93
C GLY A 95 4.12 16.76 -11.28
N HIS A 96 2.89 17.09 -11.64
CA HIS A 96 2.26 18.36 -11.29
C HIS A 96 0.88 18.17 -10.64
N GLY A 97 0.62 18.98 -9.63
CA GLY A 97 -0.71 19.12 -9.02
C GLY A 97 -1.38 17.78 -8.71
N GLN A 98 -2.55 17.56 -9.29
CA GLN A 98 -3.42 16.40 -9.05
C GLN A 98 -3.25 15.26 -10.08
N GLU A 99 -2.19 15.26 -10.87
CA GLU A 99 -1.86 14.11 -11.73
C GLU A 99 -1.69 12.83 -10.89
N PRO A 100 -1.95 11.62 -11.45
CA PRO A 100 -1.71 10.37 -10.74
C PRO A 100 -0.25 10.23 -10.31
N ILE A 101 -0.02 9.74 -9.09
CA ILE A 101 1.31 9.39 -8.59
C ILE A 101 1.57 7.92 -8.95
N ARG A 102 2.16 7.70 -10.11
CA ARG A 102 2.47 6.36 -10.65
C ARG A 102 3.92 6.28 -11.10
N GLY A 103 4.47 5.09 -11.18
CA GLY A 103 5.83 4.94 -11.67
C GLY A 103 6.36 3.52 -11.63
N LEU A 104 7.49 3.32 -12.29
CA LEU A 104 8.29 2.12 -12.20
C LEU A 104 9.35 2.31 -11.11
N VAL A 105 9.37 1.41 -10.15
CA VAL A 105 10.39 1.34 -9.10
C VAL A 105 11.20 0.06 -9.30
N ARG A 106 12.52 0.18 -9.25
CA ARG A 106 13.40 -0.97 -9.27
C ARG A 106 14.12 -1.10 -7.94
N VAL A 107 13.96 -2.27 -7.30
CA VAL A 107 14.70 -2.62 -6.09
C VAL A 107 15.49 -3.88 -6.37
N GLN A 108 16.82 -3.80 -6.35
CA GLN A 108 17.74 -4.83 -6.84
C GLN A 108 17.41 -5.21 -8.31
N ASP A 109 17.03 -6.45 -8.57
CA ASP A 109 16.68 -6.97 -9.89
C ASP A 109 15.17 -7.01 -10.19
N LYS A 110 14.33 -6.60 -9.22
CA LYS A 110 12.87 -6.63 -9.36
C LYS A 110 12.27 -5.29 -9.70
N ASN A 111 11.28 -5.33 -10.57
CA ASN A 111 10.49 -4.18 -10.99
C ASN A 111 9.12 -4.19 -10.29
N PHE A 112 8.72 -3.02 -9.83
CA PHE A 112 7.43 -2.76 -9.18
C PHE A 112 6.74 -1.60 -9.89
N LEU A 113 5.51 -1.81 -10.32
CA LEU A 113 4.68 -0.78 -10.94
C LEU A 113 3.74 -0.23 -9.88
N PHE A 114 3.97 1.02 -9.50
CA PHE A 114 3.13 1.75 -8.55
C PHE A 114 1.99 2.40 -9.30
N LEU A 115 0.76 2.17 -8.85
CA LEU A 115 -0.48 2.70 -9.41
C LEU A 115 -1.20 3.56 -8.39
N ASP A 116 -1.73 4.66 -8.85
CA ASP A 116 -2.50 5.59 -8.03
C ASP A 116 -4.01 5.32 -8.16
N THR A 117 -4.59 4.78 -7.12
CA THR A 117 -6.03 4.50 -7.02
C THR A 117 -6.73 5.41 -6.01
N SER A 118 -6.10 6.51 -5.58
CA SER A 118 -6.60 7.39 -4.52
C SER A 118 -8.00 7.97 -4.76
N ARG A 119 -8.45 8.01 -6.01
CA ARG A 119 -9.81 8.45 -6.36
C ARG A 119 -10.86 7.33 -6.33
N GLY A 120 -10.50 6.12 -5.87
CA GLY A 120 -11.36 4.94 -5.86
C GLY A 120 -11.62 4.35 -7.25
N PHE A 121 -10.82 4.71 -8.23
CA PHE A 121 -10.76 4.14 -9.58
C PHE A 121 -9.37 4.37 -10.19
N ILE A 122 -9.10 3.71 -11.30
CA ILE A 122 -7.91 3.94 -12.11
C ILE A 122 -8.32 4.56 -13.45
N ASP A 123 -7.70 5.67 -13.84
CA ASP A 123 -8.01 6.31 -15.12
C ASP A 123 -7.40 5.57 -16.32
N GLY A 124 -7.96 5.83 -17.51
CA GLY A 124 -7.54 5.17 -18.76
C GLY A 124 -6.06 5.37 -19.10
N GLU A 125 -5.52 6.57 -18.83
CA GLU A 125 -4.10 6.85 -19.10
C GLU A 125 -3.17 6.00 -18.24
N GLN A 126 -3.54 5.76 -16.98
CA GLN A 126 -2.77 4.85 -16.11
C GLN A 126 -2.86 3.40 -16.60
N VAL A 127 -4.04 2.97 -17.09
CA VAL A 127 -4.21 1.61 -17.61
C VAL A 127 -3.40 1.41 -18.89
N GLU A 128 -3.39 2.38 -19.79
CA GLU A 128 -2.55 2.35 -21.01
C GLU A 128 -1.06 2.33 -20.66
N TRP A 129 -0.64 3.18 -19.71
CA TRP A 129 0.73 3.17 -19.23
C TRP A 129 1.11 1.81 -18.59
N LEU A 130 0.23 1.23 -17.79
CA LEU A 130 0.43 -0.08 -17.16
C LEU A 130 0.60 -1.18 -18.23
N GLU A 131 -0.23 -1.17 -19.27
CA GLU A 131 -0.13 -2.13 -20.36
C GLU A 131 1.24 -2.03 -21.08
N MET A 132 1.69 -0.81 -21.39
CA MET A 132 3.01 -0.59 -21.99
C MET A 132 4.14 -1.04 -21.06
N ALA A 133 4.05 -0.73 -19.78
CA ALA A 133 5.04 -1.11 -18.78
C ALA A 133 5.13 -2.63 -18.61
N LEU A 134 4.00 -3.34 -18.58
CA LEU A 134 3.96 -4.80 -18.49
C LEU A 134 4.47 -5.52 -19.75
N ARG A 135 4.32 -4.92 -20.94
CA ARG A 135 4.98 -5.43 -22.16
C ARG A 135 6.50 -5.36 -22.06
N GLN A 136 7.03 -4.31 -21.43
CA GLN A 136 8.47 -4.14 -21.23
C GLN A 136 9.01 -4.95 -20.04
N PHE A 137 8.22 -5.08 -18.98
CA PHE A 137 8.57 -5.75 -17.73
C PHE A 137 7.48 -6.77 -17.33
N PRO A 138 7.34 -7.89 -18.07
CA PRO A 138 6.23 -8.84 -17.86
C PRO A 138 6.19 -9.46 -16.48
N ALA A 139 7.33 -9.57 -15.80
CA ALA A 139 7.45 -10.10 -14.44
C ALA A 139 7.38 -9.00 -13.35
N ALA A 140 6.95 -7.77 -13.69
CA ALA A 140 6.80 -6.73 -12.68
C ALA A 140 5.65 -7.03 -11.71
N GLU A 141 5.89 -6.72 -10.44
CA GLU A 141 4.88 -6.77 -9.38
C GLU A 141 4.12 -5.45 -9.31
N ILE A 142 2.91 -5.46 -8.77
CA ILE A 142 2.03 -4.29 -8.73
C ILE A 142 1.89 -3.79 -7.29
N VAL A 143 1.95 -2.48 -7.11
CA VAL A 143 1.72 -1.81 -5.82
C VAL A 143 0.64 -0.76 -6.01
N MET A 144 -0.43 -0.84 -5.23
CA MET A 144 -1.55 0.09 -5.28
C MET A 144 -2.27 0.13 -3.93
N HIS A 145 -3.06 1.18 -3.66
CA HIS A 145 -3.75 1.26 -2.38
C HIS A 145 -4.99 0.34 -2.33
N HIS A 146 -5.93 0.51 -3.26
CA HIS A 146 -7.16 -0.29 -3.29
C HIS A 146 -6.92 -1.64 -3.97
N PRO A 147 -7.44 -2.76 -3.43
CA PRO A 147 -7.36 -4.05 -4.11
C PRO A 147 -8.24 -4.07 -5.38
N PRO A 148 -7.77 -4.73 -6.46
CA PRO A 148 -8.51 -4.76 -7.73
C PRO A 148 -9.65 -5.78 -7.77
N ILE A 149 -9.80 -6.60 -6.71
CA ILE A 149 -10.80 -7.67 -6.57
C ILE A 149 -11.36 -7.67 -5.16
N PRO A 150 -12.54 -8.26 -4.93
CA PRO A 150 -13.04 -8.51 -3.57
C PRO A 150 -12.08 -9.38 -2.76
N MET A 151 -11.85 -9.00 -1.52
CA MET A 151 -10.88 -9.63 -0.62
C MET A 151 -11.52 -10.43 0.52
N GLY A 152 -12.85 -10.48 0.59
CA GLY A 152 -13.59 -11.16 1.66
C GLY A 152 -13.62 -10.35 2.96
N VAL A 153 -13.46 -9.02 2.88
CA VAL A 153 -13.76 -8.08 3.97
C VAL A 153 -15.12 -7.45 3.67
N ARG A 154 -16.17 -8.04 4.22
CA ARG A 154 -17.55 -7.87 3.79
C ARG A 154 -18.01 -6.42 3.68
N PHE A 155 -17.72 -5.60 4.72
CA PHE A 155 -18.06 -4.18 4.72
C PHE A 155 -17.32 -3.43 3.60
N MET A 156 -16.00 -3.63 3.49
CA MET A 156 -15.17 -2.92 2.53
C MET A 156 -15.44 -3.34 1.09
N ASP A 157 -15.62 -4.64 0.85
CA ASP A 157 -15.99 -5.17 -0.48
C ASP A 157 -17.31 -4.59 -1.00
N HIS A 158 -18.23 -4.23 -0.09
CA HIS A 158 -19.53 -3.66 -0.45
C HIS A 158 -19.50 -2.13 -0.55
N ALA A 159 -18.92 -1.45 0.44
CA ALA A 159 -19.03 0.00 0.59
C ALA A 159 -17.92 0.79 -0.11
N TYR A 160 -16.71 0.21 -0.20
CA TYR A 160 -15.51 0.92 -0.67
C TYR A 160 -14.64 0.12 -1.65
N PRO A 161 -15.21 -0.64 -2.60
CA PRO A 161 -14.38 -1.35 -3.59
C PRO A 161 -13.71 -0.37 -4.54
N LEU A 162 -12.59 -0.79 -5.16
CA LEU A 162 -12.10 -0.13 -6.35
C LEU A 162 -13.15 -0.26 -7.46
N ARG A 163 -13.49 0.85 -8.09
CA ARG A 163 -14.51 0.92 -9.15
C ARG A 163 -13.88 0.71 -10.52
N GLU A 164 -14.68 0.28 -11.50
CA GLU A 164 -14.31 0.21 -12.93
C GLU A 164 -13.07 -0.69 -13.18
N THR A 165 -12.99 -1.82 -12.49
CA THR A 165 -11.80 -2.69 -12.51
C THR A 165 -11.65 -3.55 -13.76
N ASP A 166 -12.67 -3.65 -14.63
CA ASP A 166 -12.67 -4.58 -15.78
C ASP A 166 -11.48 -4.40 -16.72
N GLN A 167 -11.14 -3.15 -17.03
CA GLN A 167 -10.03 -2.85 -17.92
C GLN A 167 -8.69 -3.12 -17.22
N LEU A 168 -8.55 -2.73 -15.96
CA LEU A 168 -7.38 -3.03 -15.15
C LEU A 168 -7.14 -4.55 -15.06
N LEU A 169 -8.17 -5.32 -14.72
CA LEU A 169 -8.08 -6.78 -14.60
C LEU A 169 -7.73 -7.45 -15.94
N ARG A 170 -8.27 -6.96 -17.06
CA ARG A 170 -7.85 -7.44 -18.39
C ARG A 170 -6.36 -7.26 -18.60
N VAL A 171 -5.83 -6.07 -18.33
CA VAL A 171 -4.39 -5.77 -18.49
C VAL A 171 -3.54 -6.60 -17.53
N LEU A 172 -3.97 -6.80 -16.28
CA LEU A 172 -3.22 -7.58 -15.32
C LEU A 172 -3.20 -9.09 -15.60
N THR A 173 -4.19 -9.61 -16.37
CA THR A 173 -4.36 -11.05 -16.55
C THR A 173 -4.19 -11.55 -17.98
N TYR A 174 -3.94 -10.66 -18.98
CA TYR A 174 -3.98 -11.01 -20.40
C TYR A 174 -2.91 -12.02 -20.83
N ASP A 175 -1.73 -11.96 -20.23
CA ASP A 175 -0.56 -12.77 -20.60
C ASP A 175 -0.36 -14.01 -19.72
N GLY A 176 -1.17 -14.17 -18.67
CA GLY A 176 -1.09 -15.30 -17.75
C GLY A 176 0.16 -15.33 -16.86
N HIS A 177 1.03 -14.33 -16.93
CA HIS A 177 2.19 -14.25 -16.04
C HIS A 177 1.74 -14.15 -14.57
N PRO A 178 2.27 -15.00 -13.66
CA PRO A 178 2.01 -14.86 -12.24
C PRO A 178 2.42 -13.47 -11.75
N ARG A 179 1.49 -12.74 -11.14
CA ARG A 179 1.73 -11.39 -10.58
C ARG A 179 1.25 -11.31 -9.16
N ARG A 180 2.01 -10.61 -8.34
CA ARG A 180 1.58 -10.21 -7.01
C ARG A 180 1.12 -8.77 -7.06
N VAL A 181 0.05 -8.51 -6.32
CA VAL A 181 -0.51 -7.16 -6.15
C VAL A 181 -0.50 -6.86 -4.67
N PHE A 182 0.18 -5.82 -4.26
CA PHE A 182 0.33 -5.41 -2.86
C PHE A 182 -0.55 -4.21 -2.59
N CYS A 183 -1.51 -4.37 -1.67
CA CYS A 183 -2.55 -3.38 -1.39
C CYS A 183 -2.66 -3.06 0.11
N GLY A 184 -3.38 -1.98 0.43
CA GLY A 184 -3.88 -1.61 1.75
C GLY A 184 -5.40 -1.48 1.76
N HIS A 185 -5.90 -0.37 2.31
CA HIS A 185 -7.28 0.11 2.26
C HIS A 185 -8.31 -0.68 3.08
N TYR A 186 -8.22 -1.99 3.10
CA TYR A 186 -9.26 -2.83 3.72
C TYR A 186 -9.01 -3.10 5.21
N HIS A 187 -7.98 -2.49 5.79
CA HIS A 187 -7.66 -2.61 7.22
C HIS A 187 -7.66 -4.05 7.74
N SER A 188 -7.14 -4.98 6.93
CA SER A 188 -7.11 -6.42 7.20
C SER A 188 -5.93 -7.07 6.50
N GLY A 189 -5.33 -8.08 7.10
CA GLY A 189 -4.28 -8.89 6.47
C GLY A 189 -4.88 -10.12 5.77
N ARG A 190 -4.87 -10.16 4.43
CA ARG A 190 -5.43 -11.26 3.64
C ARG A 190 -4.66 -11.50 2.35
N THR A 191 -4.74 -12.70 1.83
CA THR A 191 -4.28 -13.03 0.48
C THR A 191 -5.37 -13.76 -0.27
N VAL A 192 -5.67 -13.31 -1.49
CA VAL A 192 -6.64 -13.93 -2.40
C VAL A 192 -5.98 -14.20 -3.73
N ALA A 193 -6.14 -15.40 -4.26
CA ALA A 193 -5.72 -15.76 -5.61
C ALA A 193 -6.88 -15.59 -6.59
N TYR A 194 -6.63 -14.92 -7.71
CA TYR A 194 -7.58 -14.77 -8.81
C TYR A 194 -6.86 -14.89 -10.15
N ARG A 195 -7.16 -15.95 -10.92
CA ARG A 195 -6.42 -16.28 -12.15
C ARG A 195 -4.91 -16.36 -11.88
N ASN A 196 -4.11 -15.55 -12.58
CA ASN A 196 -2.65 -15.43 -12.40
C ASN A 196 -2.24 -14.41 -11.32
N LEU A 197 -3.21 -13.76 -10.63
CA LEU A 197 -2.94 -12.75 -9.61
C LEU A 197 -2.95 -13.36 -8.22
N HIS A 198 -1.99 -12.97 -7.39
CA HIS A 198 -1.99 -13.15 -5.94
C HIS A 198 -2.06 -11.76 -5.29
N VAL A 199 -3.23 -11.38 -4.79
CA VAL A 199 -3.47 -10.08 -4.16
C VAL A 199 -3.25 -10.19 -2.67
N HIS A 200 -2.31 -9.41 -2.15
CA HIS A 200 -1.93 -9.37 -0.73
C HIS A 200 -2.40 -8.05 -0.12
N LEU A 201 -3.28 -8.12 0.87
CA LEU A 201 -3.60 -6.99 1.74
C LEU A 201 -2.56 -6.92 2.86
N CYS A 202 -1.90 -5.78 2.95
CA CYS A 202 -1.09 -5.44 4.10
C CYS A 202 -2.01 -5.07 5.28
N PRO A 203 -1.80 -5.63 6.47
CA PRO A 203 -2.54 -5.20 7.65
C PRO A 203 -2.16 -3.75 8.02
N PRO A 204 -3.09 -2.96 8.59
CA PRO A 204 -2.89 -1.54 8.87
C PRO A 204 -1.97 -1.31 10.07
N THR A 205 -1.37 -0.12 10.13
CA THR A 205 -0.73 0.33 11.37
C THR A 205 -1.74 0.94 12.34
N SER A 206 -2.83 1.51 11.84
CA SER A 206 -3.83 2.25 12.64
C SER A 206 -4.84 1.33 13.30
N PHE A 207 -5.97 1.09 12.71
CA PHE A 207 -7.06 0.28 13.24
C PHE A 207 -7.44 -0.84 12.28
N PHE A 208 -8.10 -1.87 12.80
CA PHE A 208 -8.56 -3.02 12.00
C PHE A 208 -10.08 -3.01 11.86
N ILE A 209 -10.56 -3.51 10.73
CA ILE A 209 -11.99 -3.72 10.45
C ILE A 209 -12.30 -5.20 10.52
N ASP A 210 -13.43 -5.57 11.19
CA ASP A 210 -13.90 -6.95 11.26
C ASP A 210 -14.25 -7.43 9.84
N PRO A 211 -13.57 -8.47 9.34
CA PRO A 211 -13.78 -8.93 7.96
C PRO A 211 -15.15 -9.58 7.72
N VAL A 212 -15.83 -10.05 8.76
CA VAL A 212 -17.13 -10.76 8.60
C VAL A 212 -18.34 -9.85 8.86
N ALA A 213 -18.14 -8.70 9.53
CA ALA A 213 -19.20 -7.75 9.82
C ALA A 213 -19.75 -7.12 8.52
N PRO A 214 -21.09 -6.98 8.36
CA PRO A 214 -21.68 -6.34 7.19
C PRO A 214 -21.61 -4.80 7.21
N GLU A 215 -21.37 -4.23 8.38
CA GLU A 215 -21.22 -2.80 8.64
C GLU A 215 -19.85 -2.53 9.27
N PHE A 216 -19.44 -1.26 9.32
CA PHE A 216 -18.18 -0.89 9.96
C PHE A 216 -18.14 -1.37 11.42
N GLN A 217 -17.20 -2.24 11.72
CA GLN A 217 -16.90 -2.71 13.06
C GLN A 217 -15.39 -2.76 13.26
N GLN A 218 -14.90 -1.92 14.17
CA GLN A 218 -13.49 -1.98 14.58
C GLN A 218 -13.24 -3.21 15.44
N ILE A 219 -12.10 -3.86 15.23
CA ILE A 219 -11.59 -4.91 16.12
C ILE A 219 -10.28 -4.46 16.76
N ASP A 220 -10.07 -4.88 18.01
CA ASP A 220 -8.87 -4.54 18.76
C ASP A 220 -7.74 -5.52 18.43
N LEU A 221 -6.88 -5.09 17.50
CA LEU A 221 -5.65 -5.80 17.13
C LEU A 221 -4.46 -4.84 17.23
N PRO A 222 -3.27 -5.37 17.56
CA PRO A 222 -2.06 -4.56 17.59
C PRO A 222 -1.70 -4.03 16.21
N PRO A 223 -0.87 -2.94 16.12
CA PRO A 223 -0.41 -2.43 14.84
C PRO A 223 0.39 -3.49 14.11
N ALA A 224 0.30 -3.48 12.79
CA ALA A 224 0.95 -4.50 11.98
C ALA A 224 1.55 -3.92 10.69
N TYR A 225 2.32 -4.74 10.00
CA TYR A 225 2.88 -4.47 8.69
C TYR A 225 3.13 -5.78 7.93
N LEU A 226 3.50 -5.73 6.66
CA LEU A 226 3.78 -6.90 5.85
C LEU A 226 5.27 -6.98 5.52
N GLN A 227 5.91 -8.11 5.83
CA GLN A 227 7.25 -8.46 5.33
C GLN A 227 7.12 -9.20 4.01
N LEU A 228 7.85 -8.74 2.99
CA LEU A 228 7.92 -9.36 1.68
C LEU A 228 9.36 -9.81 1.46
N GLU A 229 9.56 -11.08 1.15
CA GLU A 229 10.88 -11.61 0.85
C GLU A 229 10.88 -12.47 -0.41
N TRP A 230 11.80 -12.18 -1.31
CA TRP A 230 12.17 -13.03 -2.44
C TRP A 230 13.56 -13.63 -2.15
N ASN A 231 13.61 -14.93 -1.99
CA ASN A 231 14.89 -15.59 -1.70
C ASN A 231 15.69 -15.92 -2.96
N ASP A 232 16.96 -16.33 -2.77
CA ASP A 232 17.88 -16.66 -3.86
C ASP A 232 17.43 -17.89 -4.68
N HIS A 233 16.46 -18.66 -4.22
CA HIS A 233 15.88 -19.82 -4.92
C HIS A 233 14.59 -19.48 -5.68
N GLY A 234 14.21 -18.20 -5.76
CA GLY A 234 13.02 -17.73 -6.46
C GLY A 234 11.70 -17.91 -5.67
N ALA A 235 11.77 -18.39 -4.42
CA ALA A 235 10.57 -18.45 -3.57
C ALA A 235 10.22 -17.05 -3.06
N PHE A 236 8.91 -16.79 -2.94
CA PHE A 236 8.33 -15.57 -2.38
C PHE A 236 7.59 -15.88 -1.10
N GLN A 237 7.73 -15.01 -0.13
CA GLN A 237 6.98 -15.03 1.12
C GLN A 237 6.39 -13.65 1.41
N ALA A 238 5.12 -13.62 1.82
CA ALA A 238 4.46 -12.47 2.42
C ALA A 238 4.01 -12.83 3.84
N ALA A 239 4.60 -12.20 4.85
CA ALA A 239 4.34 -12.51 6.25
C ALA A 239 3.80 -11.27 6.99
N PRO A 240 2.52 -11.28 7.44
CA PRO A 240 2.00 -10.23 8.29
C PRO A 240 2.63 -10.31 9.69
N ILE A 241 3.14 -9.19 10.18
CA ILE A 241 3.77 -9.06 11.48
C ILE A 241 2.90 -8.18 12.37
N TYR A 242 2.35 -8.75 13.41
CA TYR A 242 1.55 -8.08 14.43
C TYR A 242 2.44 -7.79 15.64
N LEU A 243 2.47 -6.53 16.10
CA LEU A 243 3.31 -6.14 17.24
C LEU A 243 2.54 -6.29 18.56
N PRO A 244 3.14 -6.87 19.57
CA PRO A 244 2.52 -6.97 20.90
C PRO A 244 2.25 -5.62 21.55
#